data_8420b8510d5cb79094258ac3a0855444
#
_entry.id   8420b8510d5cb79094258ac3a0855444
#
_cell.length_a   1.000
_cell.length_b   1.000
_cell.length_c   1.000
_cell.angle_alpha   90.00
_cell.angle_beta   90.00
_cell.angle_gamma   90.00
#
_symmetry.space_group_name_H-M   'P 1'
#
loop_
_entity.id
_entity.type
_entity.pdbx_description
1 polymer ?
#
loop_
_entity_poly.entity_id
_entity_poly.type
_entity_poly.pdbx_seq_one_letter_code
_entity_poly.pdbx_strand_id
1 'polypeptide(L)'
;MNAVWIDLRDIEAAIQWWQLHIYAEDTATLKALIQIKTQMILQGIEFLEESAMSLEALAAFERWLATLPDSPCIAICSTSVGDNICTGCGRSFEEIARWTVMTPIEKRSVWKRITQQATSLRFTPEYADRLIEKSR
;
A
#
# COMPACT_ATOMS: atom_id res chain seq x y z
N MET A 1 -15.56 9.56 -7.38
CA MET A 1 -14.28 8.94 -7.05
C MET A 1 -14.23 8.59 -5.58
N ASN A 2 -13.80 7.39 -5.28
CA ASN A 2 -13.67 6.97 -3.89
C ASN A 2 -12.45 7.63 -3.26
N ALA A 3 -12.60 8.10 -2.03
CA ALA A 3 -11.49 8.63 -1.26
C ALA A 3 -10.46 7.52 -1.00
N VAL A 4 -9.18 7.86 -1.10
CA VAL A 4 -8.09 6.93 -0.81
C VAL A 4 -7.53 7.28 0.57
N TRP A 5 -7.46 6.29 1.43
CA TRP A 5 -7.06 6.46 2.84
C TRP A 5 -5.68 5.88 3.08
N ILE A 6 -4.89 6.61 3.85
CA ILE A 6 -3.54 6.22 4.25
C ILE A 6 -3.56 5.81 5.71
N ASP A 7 -3.03 4.64 6.01
CA ASP A 7 -2.97 4.08 7.36
C ASP A 7 -1.79 4.67 8.11
N LEU A 8 -2.02 5.07 9.37
CA LEU A 8 -0.97 5.58 10.25
C LEU A 8 0.21 4.60 10.36
N ARG A 9 -0.06 3.30 10.38
CA ARG A 9 1.00 2.28 10.44
C ARG A 9 1.90 2.33 9.22
N ASP A 10 1.37 2.66 8.05
CA ASP A 10 2.18 2.83 6.84
C ASP A 10 3.01 4.12 6.91
N ILE A 11 2.45 5.18 7.48
CA ILE A 11 3.21 6.41 7.71
C ILE A 11 4.40 6.13 8.64
N GLU A 12 4.17 5.37 9.72
CA GLU A 12 5.24 4.99 10.65
C GLU A 12 6.31 4.14 9.96
N ALA A 13 5.90 3.19 9.13
CA ALA A 13 6.82 2.36 8.37
C ALA A 13 7.65 3.19 7.37
N ALA A 14 7.03 4.15 6.71
CA ALA A 14 7.73 5.05 5.80
C ALA A 14 8.76 5.91 6.54
N ILE A 15 8.39 6.44 7.70
CA ILE A 15 9.30 7.21 8.55
C ILE A 15 10.51 6.37 8.95
N GLN A 16 10.28 5.14 9.38
CA GLN A 16 11.34 4.22 9.76
C GLN A 16 12.29 3.94 8.60
N TRP A 17 11.74 3.71 7.41
CA TRP A 17 12.55 3.51 6.21
C TRP A 17 13.42 4.73 5.91
N TRP A 18 12.84 5.92 5.97
CA TRP A 18 13.56 7.17 5.72
C TRP A 18 14.67 7.42 6.73
N GLN A 19 14.43 7.07 8.01
CA GLN A 19 15.46 7.21 9.06
C GLN A 19 16.69 6.33 8.78
N LEU A 20 16.49 5.19 8.13
CA LEU A 20 17.58 4.27 7.77
C LEU A 20 18.27 4.63 6.46
N HIS A 21 17.62 5.43 5.62
CA HIS A 21 18.10 5.72 4.26
C HIS A 21 18.28 7.23 4.01
N ILE A 22 18.36 8.01 5.07
CA ILE A 22 18.38 9.46 4.95
C ILE A 22 19.79 9.97 4.56
N TYR A 23 19.80 10.89 3.61
CA TYR A 23 20.96 11.73 3.31
C TYR A 23 20.67 13.14 3.81
N ALA A 24 21.70 13.96 3.98
CA ALA A 24 21.55 15.31 4.56
C ALA A 24 20.49 16.17 3.86
N GLU A 25 20.36 16.02 2.56
CA GLU A 25 19.41 16.78 1.73
C GLU A 25 17.95 16.33 1.90
N ASP A 26 17.72 15.16 2.48
CA ASP A 26 16.38 14.58 2.59
C ASP A 26 15.68 14.90 3.93
N THR A 27 16.29 15.72 4.76
CA THR A 27 15.77 16.03 6.11
C THR A 27 14.37 16.64 6.07
N ALA A 28 14.11 17.54 5.10
CA ALA A 28 12.81 18.18 4.96
C ALA A 28 11.71 17.18 4.62
N THR A 29 12.04 16.16 3.82
CA THR A 29 11.12 15.10 3.42
C THR A 29 10.71 14.26 4.63
N LEU A 30 11.68 13.87 5.45
CA LEU A 30 11.41 13.13 6.67
C LEU A 30 10.57 13.96 7.65
N LYS A 31 10.88 15.25 7.81
CA LYS A 31 10.09 16.15 8.65
C LYS A 31 8.64 16.23 8.22
N ALA A 32 8.38 16.27 6.91
CA ALA A 32 7.03 16.32 6.38
C ALA A 32 6.22 15.08 6.81
N LEU A 33 6.82 13.89 6.74
CA LEU A 33 6.16 12.65 7.19
C LEU A 33 5.92 12.67 8.71
N ILE A 34 6.90 13.13 9.48
CA ILE A 34 6.77 13.21 10.94
C ILE A 34 5.65 14.17 11.34
N GLN A 35 5.49 15.28 10.62
CA GLN A 35 4.39 16.22 10.85
C GLN A 35 3.04 15.57 10.62
N ILE A 36 2.90 14.77 9.56
CA ILE A 36 1.67 14.03 9.28
C ILE A 36 1.38 13.05 10.42
N LYS A 37 2.37 12.27 10.84
CA LYS A 37 2.22 11.34 11.97
C LYS A 37 1.77 12.05 13.23
N THR A 38 2.43 13.16 13.57
CA THR A 38 2.10 13.94 14.77
C THR A 38 0.66 14.46 14.69
N GLN A 39 0.27 14.99 13.55
CA GLN A 39 -1.10 15.48 13.33
C GLN A 39 -2.12 14.37 13.54
N MET A 40 -1.88 13.19 12.96
CA MET A 40 -2.79 12.06 13.10
C MET A 40 -2.93 11.61 14.54
N ILE A 41 -1.82 11.54 15.28
CA ILE A 41 -1.82 11.14 16.68
C ILE A 41 -2.58 12.18 17.52
N LEU A 42 -2.35 13.47 17.31
CA LEU A 42 -3.02 14.53 18.04
C LEU A 42 -4.53 14.57 17.77
N GLN A 43 -4.94 14.22 16.56
CA GLN A 43 -6.35 14.15 16.19
C GLN A 43 -7.00 12.81 16.55
N GLY A 44 -6.23 11.82 16.99
CA GLY A 44 -6.74 10.50 17.33
C GLY A 44 -7.26 9.72 16.15
N ILE A 45 -6.70 9.93 14.96
CA ILE A 45 -7.12 9.24 13.73
C ILE A 45 -6.09 8.19 13.31
N GLU A 46 -6.58 7.06 12.82
CA GLU A 46 -5.75 5.98 12.31
C GLU A 46 -5.60 6.02 10.78
N PHE A 47 -6.50 6.73 10.11
CA PHE A 47 -6.52 6.85 8.65
C PHE A 47 -6.62 8.31 8.25
N LEU A 48 -5.83 8.70 7.27
CA LEU A 48 -5.82 10.05 6.71
C LEU A 48 -6.16 9.96 5.23
N GLU A 49 -7.01 10.86 4.76
CA GLU A 49 -7.31 10.95 3.34
C GLU A 49 -6.08 11.48 2.59
N GLU A 50 -5.79 10.88 1.43
CA GLU A 50 -4.64 11.25 0.61
C GLU A 50 -4.59 12.75 0.33
N SER A 51 -5.74 13.36 0.06
CA SER A 51 -5.84 14.79 -0.24
C SER A 51 -5.41 15.70 0.91
N ALA A 52 -5.35 15.18 2.13
CA ALA A 52 -4.93 15.95 3.30
C ALA A 52 -3.41 15.95 3.50
N MET A 53 -2.66 15.19 2.71
CA MET A 53 -1.21 15.17 2.79
C MET A 53 -0.59 16.34 2.03
N SER A 54 0.47 16.92 2.61
CA SER A 54 1.27 17.89 1.86
C SER A 54 1.96 17.21 0.68
N LEU A 55 2.32 17.97 -0.34
CA LEU A 55 3.01 17.43 -1.52
C LEU A 55 4.34 16.77 -1.14
N GLU A 56 5.06 17.36 -0.19
CA GLU A 56 6.33 16.82 0.28
C GLU A 56 6.16 15.49 1.01
N ALA A 57 5.16 15.40 1.90
CA ALA A 57 4.86 14.17 2.62
C ALA A 57 4.37 13.08 1.65
N LEU A 58 3.53 13.45 0.69
CA LEU A 58 3.04 12.53 -0.31
C LEU A 58 4.17 11.95 -1.16
N ALA A 59 5.08 12.80 -1.63
CA ALA A 59 6.24 12.37 -2.42
C ALA A 59 7.14 11.43 -1.60
N ALA A 60 7.37 11.74 -0.33
CA ALA A 60 8.15 10.90 0.57
C ALA A 60 7.49 9.53 0.79
N PHE A 61 6.20 9.53 0.96
CA PHE A 61 5.41 8.31 1.17
C PHE A 61 5.43 7.42 -0.08
N GLU A 62 5.23 8.01 -1.24
CA GLU A 62 5.27 7.29 -2.51
C GLU A 62 6.64 6.69 -2.79
N ARG A 63 7.71 7.38 -2.41
CA ARG A 63 9.06 6.88 -2.57
C ARG A 63 9.31 5.64 -1.71
N TRP A 64 8.79 5.61 -0.50
CA TRP A 64 8.80 4.40 0.32
C TRP A 64 7.99 3.28 -0.34
N LEU A 65 6.79 3.59 -0.83
CA LEU A 65 5.94 2.60 -1.49
C LEU A 65 6.64 1.95 -2.69
N ALA A 66 7.46 2.71 -3.41
CA ALA A 66 8.21 2.20 -4.54
C ALA A 66 9.23 1.11 -4.17
N THR A 67 9.58 0.98 -2.89
CA THR A 67 10.46 -0.09 -2.40
C THR A 67 9.73 -1.42 -2.18
N LEU A 68 8.40 -1.38 -2.17
CA LEU A 68 7.56 -2.56 -1.94
C LEU A 68 7.26 -3.24 -3.27
N PRO A 69 6.87 -4.55 -3.25
CA PRO A 69 6.49 -5.23 -4.48
C PRO A 69 5.32 -4.51 -5.16
N ASP A 70 5.39 -4.35 -6.48
CA ASP A 70 4.36 -3.65 -7.24
C ASP A 70 3.08 -4.47 -7.35
N SER A 71 3.19 -5.72 -7.77
CA SER A 71 2.02 -6.55 -8.09
C SER A 71 1.95 -7.79 -7.22
N PRO A 72 0.76 -8.14 -6.67
CA PRO A 72 0.56 -9.39 -5.94
C PRO A 72 0.45 -10.61 -6.86
N CYS A 73 0.58 -10.44 -8.17
CA CYS A 73 0.46 -11.53 -9.12
C CYS A 73 1.52 -12.61 -8.89
N ILE A 74 1.08 -13.86 -8.89
CA ILE A 74 1.97 -15.03 -8.78
C ILE A 74 1.99 -15.86 -10.07
N ALA A 75 1.64 -15.22 -11.20
CA ALA A 75 1.58 -15.81 -12.54
C ALA A 75 0.42 -16.81 -12.74
N ILE A 76 -0.54 -16.85 -11.81
CA ILE A 76 -1.78 -17.63 -11.97
C ILE A 76 -2.94 -16.63 -11.92
N CYS A 77 -3.65 -16.46 -13.03
CA CYS A 77 -4.72 -15.49 -13.14
C CYS A 77 -6.04 -16.18 -13.52
N SER A 78 -6.95 -16.32 -12.56
CA SER A 78 -8.24 -16.94 -12.82
C SER A 78 -9.24 -15.99 -13.50
N THR A 79 -8.96 -14.69 -13.55
CA THR A 79 -9.83 -13.75 -14.30
C THR A 79 -9.79 -14.01 -15.81
N SER A 80 -8.74 -14.64 -16.29
CA SER A 80 -8.64 -15.03 -17.71
C SER A 80 -9.63 -16.15 -18.09
N VAL A 81 -10.16 -16.86 -17.11
CA VAL A 81 -11.19 -17.90 -17.31
C VAL A 81 -12.56 -17.49 -16.80
N GLY A 82 -12.77 -16.19 -16.53
CA GLY A 82 -14.07 -15.62 -16.23
C GLY A 82 -14.35 -15.28 -14.77
N ASP A 83 -13.42 -15.48 -13.85
CA ASP A 83 -13.61 -15.09 -12.46
C ASP A 83 -13.56 -13.57 -12.30
N ASN A 84 -14.47 -13.02 -11.49
CA ASN A 84 -14.49 -11.59 -11.17
C ASN A 84 -13.34 -11.19 -10.25
N ILE A 85 -12.90 -12.11 -9.41
CA ILE A 85 -11.77 -11.91 -8.51
C ILE A 85 -10.75 -13.00 -8.79
N CYS A 86 -9.50 -12.61 -9.00
CA CYS A 86 -8.44 -13.57 -9.25
C CYS A 86 -8.21 -14.43 -8.00
N THR A 87 -8.45 -15.73 -8.12
CA THR A 87 -8.20 -16.66 -7.01
C THR A 87 -6.70 -16.79 -6.73
N GLY A 88 -5.86 -16.39 -7.69
CA GLY A 88 -4.41 -16.39 -7.51
C GLY A 88 -3.89 -15.25 -6.65
N CYS A 89 -4.38 -14.03 -6.82
CA CYS A 89 -3.84 -12.87 -6.10
C CYS A 89 -4.86 -12.05 -5.32
N GLY A 90 -6.15 -12.29 -5.52
CA GLY A 90 -7.22 -11.58 -4.80
C GLY A 90 -7.63 -10.25 -5.40
N ARG A 91 -7.00 -9.81 -6.50
CA ARG A 91 -7.43 -8.58 -7.17
C ARG A 91 -8.70 -8.84 -7.98
N SER A 92 -9.57 -7.83 -8.05
CA SER A 92 -10.71 -7.89 -8.95
C SER A 92 -10.23 -7.74 -10.40
N PHE A 93 -11.09 -8.15 -11.34
CA PHE A 93 -10.81 -7.97 -12.77
C PHE A 93 -10.52 -6.49 -13.09
N GLU A 94 -11.30 -5.57 -12.55
CA GLU A 94 -11.08 -4.14 -12.76
C GLU A 94 -9.74 -3.66 -12.22
N GLU A 95 -9.35 -4.14 -11.04
CA GLU A 95 -8.07 -3.78 -10.44
C GLU A 95 -6.91 -4.26 -11.30
N ILE A 96 -7.00 -5.48 -11.83
CA ILE A 96 -5.98 -6.01 -12.73
C ILE A 96 -5.91 -5.18 -14.00
N ALA A 97 -7.07 -4.87 -14.60
CA ALA A 97 -7.14 -4.10 -15.85
C ALA A 97 -6.60 -2.68 -15.69
N ARG A 98 -6.78 -2.07 -14.51
CA ARG A 98 -6.36 -0.70 -14.24
C ARG A 98 -5.01 -0.59 -13.52
N TRP A 99 -4.37 -1.70 -13.23
CA TRP A 99 -3.18 -1.71 -12.36
C TRP A 99 -2.10 -0.74 -12.81
N THR A 100 -1.82 -0.68 -14.10
CA THR A 100 -0.76 0.18 -14.63
C THR A 100 -1.06 1.68 -14.53
N VAL A 101 -2.32 2.06 -14.40
CA VAL A 101 -2.74 3.47 -14.28
C VAL A 101 -3.08 3.85 -12.84
N MET A 102 -3.06 2.91 -11.92
CA MET A 102 -3.31 3.18 -10.51
C MET A 102 -2.12 3.89 -9.87
N THR A 103 -2.42 4.80 -8.93
CA THR A 103 -1.37 5.44 -8.14
C THR A 103 -0.77 4.46 -7.15
N PRO A 104 0.47 4.72 -6.65
CA PRO A 104 1.07 3.86 -5.63
C PRO A 104 0.21 3.68 -4.38
N ILE A 105 -0.49 4.72 -3.96
CA ILE A 105 -1.37 4.66 -2.78
C ILE A 105 -2.60 3.80 -3.05
N GLU A 106 -3.20 3.91 -4.23
CA GLU A 106 -4.31 3.05 -4.63
C GLU A 106 -3.89 1.57 -4.63
N LYS A 107 -2.73 1.27 -5.22
CA LYS A 107 -2.15 -0.08 -5.19
C LYS A 107 -1.94 -0.57 -3.77
N ARG A 108 -1.45 0.29 -2.88
CA ARG A 108 -1.24 -0.07 -1.47
C ARG A 108 -2.55 -0.45 -0.79
N SER A 109 -3.63 0.26 -1.09
CA SER A 109 -4.95 -0.07 -0.56
C SER A 109 -5.42 -1.46 -1.00
N VAL A 110 -5.17 -1.81 -2.26
CA VAL A 110 -5.47 -3.16 -2.79
C VAL A 110 -4.65 -4.23 -2.08
N TRP A 111 -3.34 -4.00 -1.91
CA TRP A 111 -2.47 -4.91 -1.18
C TRP A 111 -2.96 -5.16 0.25
N LYS A 112 -3.37 -4.11 0.95
CA LYS A 112 -3.87 -4.24 2.32
C LYS A 112 -5.15 -5.06 2.38
N ARG A 113 -6.09 -4.81 1.47
CA ARG A 113 -7.32 -5.58 1.39
C ARG A 113 -7.02 -7.07 1.15
N ILE A 114 -6.17 -7.37 0.16
CA ILE A 114 -5.79 -8.74 -0.19
C ILE A 114 -5.15 -9.43 1.02
N THR A 115 -4.23 -8.77 1.71
CA THR A 115 -3.55 -9.33 2.87
C THR A 115 -4.53 -9.62 4.00
N GLN A 116 -5.49 -8.73 4.25
CA GLN A 116 -6.52 -8.93 5.27
C GLN A 116 -7.47 -10.07 4.92
N GLN A 117 -7.75 -10.29 3.64
CA GLN A 117 -8.67 -11.31 3.15
C GLN A 117 -7.98 -12.62 2.77
N ALA A 118 -6.66 -12.71 2.95
CA ALA A 118 -5.88 -13.87 2.51
C ALA A 118 -6.42 -15.20 3.06
N THR A 119 -6.97 -15.22 4.26
CA THR A 119 -7.55 -16.41 4.87
C THR A 119 -8.92 -16.77 4.32
N SER A 120 -9.64 -15.82 3.74
CA SER A 120 -10.95 -16.03 3.14
C SER A 120 -10.86 -16.44 1.67
N LEU A 121 -9.75 -16.14 1.03
CA LEU A 121 -9.46 -16.63 -0.31
C LEU A 121 -8.95 -18.06 -0.16
N ARG A 122 -9.68 -19.03 -0.63
CA ARG A 122 -9.44 -20.47 -0.41
C ARG A 122 -8.15 -20.97 -1.06
N PHE A 123 -7.02 -20.40 -0.66
CA PHE A 123 -5.71 -20.82 -1.12
C PHE A 123 -5.08 -21.83 -0.19
N THR A 124 -4.08 -22.53 -0.69
CA THR A 124 -3.24 -23.35 0.17
C THR A 124 -2.51 -22.44 1.17
N PRO A 125 -2.16 -22.95 2.37
CA PRO A 125 -1.38 -22.18 3.33
C PRO A 125 -0.09 -21.62 2.73
N GLU A 126 0.57 -22.37 1.84
CA GLU A 126 1.77 -21.92 1.14
C GLU A 126 1.54 -20.68 0.31
N TYR A 127 0.38 -20.61 -0.36
CA TYR A 127 0.02 -19.45 -1.15
C TYR A 127 -0.23 -18.22 -0.26
N ALA A 128 -0.97 -18.40 0.82
CA ALA A 128 -1.25 -17.34 1.77
C ALA A 128 0.07 -16.78 2.35
N ASP A 129 1.02 -17.65 2.69
CA ASP A 129 2.32 -17.25 3.19
C ASP A 129 3.09 -16.42 2.16
N ARG A 130 3.09 -16.82 0.90
CA ARG A 130 3.73 -16.05 -0.17
C ARG A 130 3.13 -14.66 -0.34
N LEU A 131 1.82 -14.58 -0.24
CA LEU A 131 1.11 -13.30 -0.35
C LEU A 131 1.50 -12.38 0.80
N ILE A 132 1.57 -12.89 2.02
CA ILE A 132 1.98 -12.13 3.20
C ILE A 132 3.43 -11.67 3.05
N GLU A 133 4.33 -12.53 2.61
CA GLU A 133 5.73 -12.16 2.37
C GLU A 133 5.86 -11.01 1.37
N LYS A 134 5.10 -11.06 0.28
CA LYS A 134 5.11 -10.00 -0.73
C LYS A 134 4.56 -8.68 -0.22
N SER A 135 3.64 -8.71 0.75
CA SER A 135 3.00 -7.51 1.28
C SER A 135 3.80 -6.80 2.37
N ARG A 136 4.89 -7.41 2.85
CA ARG A 136 5.76 -6.85 3.89
C ARG A 136 6.71 -5.79 3.36
#